data_b52e683c8292f68f2cc015c3a4583b95
#
_entry.id   b52e683c8292f68f2cc015c3a4583b95
#
_cell.length_a   1.000
_cell.length_b   1.000
_cell.length_c   1.000
_cell.angle_alpha   90.00
_cell.angle_beta   90.00
_cell.angle_gamma   90.00
#
_symmetry.space_group_name_H-M   'P 1'
#
loop_
_entity.id
_entity.type
_entity.pdbx_description
1 polymer ?
#
loop_
_entity_poly.entity_id
_entity_poly.type
_entity_poly.pdbx_seq_one_letter_code
_entity_poly.pdbx_strand_id
1 'polypeptide(L)'
;MNKLSFTLMLLFFCQSIFAVNGVPGPRDCFWSRGPHSGDPYINLAYPDSNVFYWAATFSMPDGAELNIKGDFPYARYMSIISYDGQGRPIESLADYLIEPNKKAVNPFSNGNSRLDQERGYEIKVLNKAPTDKRVTGRIASTKSNNVLHAPAYGPNQQTIIYRIYLPDRGTAPLGNVKLPDIKVNFEGKTLDKDQSCKLLKSSQSLAISLDAAGIAPMEYRKLASQPDKPVTWPAKNPPEWYIQLDRQSLIGIYTGEFNNDAPRSTGGFFPNLDNHYLRTIVNRKYGNVLILRGKAPNTPNTFNGDPKYIENELRYWSVCSNQSFGNTRVNDCLYDEEIPLDENGFFTLAISKSEHRPRNAIDDCGIAWLPIAENGDGVFDDDVAIVQFRHMLARDNFPNSIQSVENQGDIKAV
;
A
#
# COMPACT_ATOMS: atom_id res chain seq x y z
N MET A 1 -59.04 31.16 -46.22
CA MET A 1 -58.95 30.16 -45.20
C MET A 1 -57.48 29.67 -45.15
N ASN A 2 -56.66 30.36 -44.36
CA ASN A 2 -55.24 30.03 -44.23
C ASN A 2 -55.02 29.21 -42.99
N LYS A 3 -54.51 27.99 -43.13
CA LYS A 3 -54.10 27.13 -42.06
C LYS A 3 -52.66 27.50 -41.70
N LEU A 4 -52.46 28.10 -40.54
CA LEU A 4 -51.13 28.28 -39.93
C LEU A 4 -50.71 26.97 -39.27
N SER A 5 -49.63 26.37 -39.77
CA SER A 5 -49.02 25.17 -39.18
C SER A 5 -47.98 25.64 -38.15
N PHE A 6 -48.23 25.35 -36.86
CA PHE A 6 -47.29 25.68 -35.78
C PHE A 6 -46.35 24.48 -35.60
N THR A 7 -45.11 24.64 -36.06
CA THR A 7 -44.06 23.65 -35.82
C THR A 7 -43.43 23.92 -34.46
N LEU A 8 -43.72 23.04 -33.50
CA LEU A 8 -43.15 23.08 -32.16
C LEU A 8 -41.70 22.53 -32.21
N MET A 9 -40.74 23.43 -32.12
CA MET A 9 -39.31 23.06 -32.08
C MET A 9 -38.94 22.71 -30.63
N LEU A 10 -38.84 21.39 -30.33
CA LEU A 10 -38.33 20.89 -29.05
C LEU A 10 -36.79 21.16 -28.99
N LEU A 11 -36.42 22.19 -28.25
CA LEU A 11 -35.02 22.39 -27.84
C LEU A 11 -34.65 21.33 -26.76
N PHE A 12 -33.96 20.33 -27.18
CA PHE A 12 -33.24 19.42 -26.26
C PHE A 12 -32.08 20.20 -25.64
N PHE A 13 -32.29 20.69 -24.40
CA PHE A 13 -31.18 21.11 -23.56
C PHE A 13 -30.39 19.85 -23.18
N CYS A 14 -29.30 19.60 -23.89
CA CYS A 14 -28.29 18.69 -23.47
C CYS A 14 -27.62 19.31 -22.22
N GLN A 15 -28.13 18.98 -21.03
CA GLN A 15 -27.43 19.28 -19.80
C GLN A 15 -26.19 18.38 -19.78
N SER A 16 -25.04 18.99 -20.10
CA SER A 16 -23.74 18.37 -19.82
C SER A 16 -23.65 18.18 -18.31
N ILE A 17 -23.96 16.98 -17.88
CA ILE A 17 -23.63 16.53 -16.52
C ILE A 17 -22.10 16.50 -16.49
N PHE A 18 -21.49 17.59 -15.99
CA PHE A 18 -20.12 17.52 -15.54
C PHE A 18 -20.10 16.48 -14.40
N ALA A 19 -19.70 15.26 -14.72
CA ALA A 19 -19.33 14.32 -13.72
C ALA A 19 -18.23 14.99 -12.89
N VAL A 20 -18.53 15.37 -11.68
CA VAL A 20 -17.51 15.69 -10.69
C VAL A 20 -16.72 14.40 -10.58
N ASN A 21 -15.50 14.39 -11.13
CA ASN A 21 -14.57 13.29 -11.02
C ASN A 21 -14.21 13.12 -9.53
N GLY A 22 -15.12 12.53 -8.76
CA GLY A 22 -14.88 12.13 -7.39
C GLY A 22 -13.92 10.95 -7.39
N VAL A 23 -13.02 10.87 -6.42
CA VAL A 23 -12.17 9.72 -6.18
C VAL A 23 -13.05 8.47 -6.13
N PRO A 24 -12.83 7.46 -7.00
CA PRO A 24 -13.70 6.31 -7.11
C PRO A 24 -13.65 5.43 -5.86
N GLY A 25 -14.76 4.82 -5.51
CA GLY A 25 -14.87 3.74 -4.54
C GLY A 25 -15.69 4.03 -3.30
N PRO A 26 -15.98 3.00 -2.49
CA PRO A 26 -16.79 3.14 -1.29
C PRO A 26 -16.03 3.92 -0.22
N ARG A 27 -16.69 4.93 0.33
CA ARG A 27 -16.25 5.76 1.45
C ARG A 27 -17.41 6.00 2.39
N ASP A 28 -17.11 6.38 3.61
CA ASP A 28 -18.10 6.83 4.56
C ASP A 28 -17.58 8.00 5.41
N CYS A 29 -18.34 8.42 6.41
CA CYS A 29 -17.96 9.56 7.24
C CYS A 29 -16.72 9.26 8.13
N PHE A 30 -16.41 8.00 8.42
CA PHE A 30 -15.23 7.62 9.19
C PHE A 30 -14.04 7.31 8.26
N TRP A 31 -14.22 6.40 7.30
CA TRP A 31 -13.24 6.11 6.26
C TRP A 31 -13.38 7.12 5.12
N SER A 32 -13.06 8.37 5.43
CA SER A 32 -13.34 9.50 4.57
C SER A 32 -12.39 9.65 3.39
N ARG A 33 -11.27 8.92 3.39
CA ARG A 33 -10.24 8.94 2.33
C ARG A 33 -10.00 7.55 1.80
N GLY A 34 -9.90 7.44 0.48
CA GLY A 34 -9.69 6.18 -0.22
C GLY A 34 -10.84 5.80 -1.14
N PRO A 35 -10.76 4.63 -1.80
CA PRO A 35 -9.60 3.77 -1.82
C PRO A 35 -8.43 4.41 -2.58
N HIS A 36 -7.22 4.26 -2.04
CA HIS A 36 -5.99 4.57 -2.76
C HIS A 36 -5.49 3.27 -3.39
N SER A 37 -5.15 3.27 -4.65
CA SER A 37 -4.59 2.11 -5.34
C SER A 37 -4.06 2.52 -6.71
N GLY A 38 -2.89 3.17 -6.76
CA GLY A 38 -2.36 3.69 -8.02
C GLY A 38 -3.28 4.69 -8.73
N ASP A 39 -4.32 5.15 -8.05
CA ASP A 39 -5.29 6.12 -8.54
C ASP A 39 -4.60 7.43 -8.91
N PRO A 40 -4.90 8.03 -10.10
CA PRO A 40 -4.24 9.26 -10.53
C PRO A 40 -4.48 10.45 -9.59
N TYR A 41 -5.52 10.43 -8.75
CA TYR A 41 -5.84 11.49 -7.81
C TYR A 41 -5.19 11.31 -6.44
N ILE A 42 -4.99 10.05 -5.98
CA ILE A 42 -4.47 9.72 -4.66
C ILE A 42 -3.30 8.73 -4.78
N ASN A 43 -2.42 8.96 -5.73
CA ASN A 43 -1.23 8.15 -5.95
C ASN A 43 -0.03 8.83 -5.31
N LEU A 44 0.27 8.47 -4.05
CA LEU A 44 1.36 9.02 -3.27
C LEU A 44 1.86 8.01 -2.23
N ALA A 45 3.08 8.20 -1.71
CA ALA A 45 3.72 7.37 -0.70
C ALA A 45 4.03 5.94 -1.20
N TYR A 46 4.33 5.80 -2.49
CA TYR A 46 4.68 4.54 -3.13
C TYR A 46 3.68 3.42 -2.86
N PRO A 47 2.40 3.59 -3.18
CA PRO A 47 1.42 2.54 -2.95
C PRO A 47 1.72 1.30 -3.80
N ASP A 48 1.06 0.20 -3.49
CA ASP A 48 1.00 -0.97 -4.37
C ASP A 48 -0.31 -0.89 -5.17
N SER A 49 -0.26 -1.05 -6.50
CA SER A 49 -1.45 -0.94 -7.37
C SER A 49 -2.46 -2.07 -7.13
N ASN A 50 -2.04 -3.17 -6.49
CA ASN A 50 -2.89 -4.31 -6.15
C ASN A 50 -3.45 -4.25 -4.71
N VAL A 51 -3.30 -3.09 -4.05
CA VAL A 51 -3.69 -2.88 -2.65
C VAL A 51 -4.62 -1.69 -2.52
N PHE A 52 -5.68 -1.86 -1.77
CA PHE A 52 -6.65 -0.81 -1.50
C PHE A 52 -6.51 -0.29 -0.08
N TYR A 53 -6.47 1.04 0.07
CA TYR A 53 -6.21 1.72 1.32
C TYR A 53 -7.32 2.70 1.64
N TRP A 54 -7.84 2.66 2.87
CA TRP A 54 -8.75 3.68 3.40
C TRP A 54 -8.13 4.29 4.64
N ALA A 55 -8.14 5.61 4.72
CA ALA A 55 -7.65 6.33 5.90
C ALA A 55 -8.78 7.01 6.64
N ALA A 56 -8.70 6.96 7.96
CA ALA A 56 -9.49 7.74 8.88
C ALA A 56 -8.57 8.60 9.75
N THR A 57 -8.86 9.90 9.80
CA THR A 57 -8.24 10.84 10.70
C THR A 57 -9.32 11.39 11.62
N PHE A 58 -9.14 11.29 12.93
CA PHE A 58 -10.17 11.61 13.91
C PHE A 58 -9.57 12.11 15.22
N SER A 59 -10.42 12.65 16.07
CA SER A 59 -10.06 13.06 17.43
C SER A 59 -10.99 12.37 18.41
N MET A 60 -10.46 11.54 19.28
CA MET A 60 -11.26 10.84 20.30
C MET A 60 -11.28 11.66 21.58
N PRO A 61 -12.44 12.22 22.00
CA PRO A 61 -12.55 12.98 23.23
C PRO A 61 -12.40 12.07 24.45
N ASP A 62 -12.00 12.65 25.58
CA ASP A 62 -11.88 11.92 26.83
C ASP A 62 -13.21 11.26 27.22
N GLY A 63 -13.14 10.02 27.67
CA GLY A 63 -14.31 9.22 28.03
C GLY A 63 -15.05 8.57 26.84
N ALA A 64 -14.66 8.83 25.59
CA ALA A 64 -15.19 8.10 24.45
C ALA A 64 -14.51 6.74 24.29
N GLU A 65 -15.30 5.73 23.94
CA GLU A 65 -14.83 4.40 23.53
C GLU A 65 -15.14 4.17 22.05
N LEU A 66 -14.13 3.82 21.28
CA LEU A 66 -14.26 3.51 19.85
C LEU A 66 -13.97 2.03 19.59
N ASN A 67 -14.93 1.35 19.00
CA ASN A 67 -14.73 0.01 18.44
C ASN A 67 -14.95 0.05 16.92
N ILE A 68 -14.15 -0.75 16.20
CA ILE A 68 -14.27 -0.99 14.77
C ILE A 68 -14.84 -2.40 14.60
N LYS A 69 -15.94 -2.51 13.85
CA LYS A 69 -16.62 -3.77 13.55
C LYS A 69 -16.61 -4.04 12.07
N GLY A 70 -16.22 -5.23 11.66
CA GLY A 70 -16.20 -5.60 10.26
C GLY A 70 -16.25 -7.10 10.05
N ASP A 71 -16.20 -7.47 8.78
CA ASP A 71 -16.02 -8.84 8.34
C ASP A 71 -14.64 -8.97 7.67
N PHE A 72 -13.97 -10.10 7.88
CA PHE A 72 -12.71 -10.38 7.19
C PHE A 72 -12.95 -10.44 5.69
N PRO A 73 -12.21 -9.69 4.84
CA PRO A 73 -12.42 -9.69 3.39
C PRO A 73 -11.96 -11.00 2.74
N TYR A 74 -12.49 -11.28 1.55
CA TYR A 74 -11.94 -12.28 0.64
C TYR A 74 -10.72 -11.66 -0.05
N ALA A 75 -9.54 -11.90 0.50
CA ALA A 75 -8.29 -11.27 0.06
C ALA A 75 -7.08 -12.07 0.55
N ARG A 76 -5.90 -11.68 0.11
CA ARG A 76 -4.62 -12.23 0.56
C ARG A 76 -4.25 -11.80 1.98
N TYR A 77 -4.56 -10.55 2.32
CA TYR A 77 -4.18 -9.95 3.61
C TYR A 77 -5.03 -8.72 3.87
N MET A 78 -5.30 -8.43 5.15
CA MET A 78 -5.84 -7.16 5.62
C MET A 78 -5.11 -6.70 6.88
N SER A 79 -5.13 -5.40 7.11
CA SER A 79 -4.68 -4.83 8.39
C SER A 79 -5.34 -3.50 8.71
N ILE A 80 -5.31 -3.13 10.00
CA ILE A 80 -5.56 -1.78 10.46
C ILE A 80 -4.31 -1.31 11.21
N ILE A 81 -3.72 -0.22 10.75
CA ILE A 81 -2.45 0.31 11.26
C ILE A 81 -2.64 1.75 11.70
N SER A 82 -2.13 2.08 12.88
CA SER A 82 -2.09 3.44 13.41
C SER A 82 -0.79 4.16 13.05
N TYR A 83 -0.87 5.48 12.89
CA TYR A 83 0.23 6.33 12.46
C TYR A 83 0.34 7.61 13.29
N ASP A 84 1.57 8.11 13.40
CA ASP A 84 1.82 9.45 13.93
C ASP A 84 1.68 10.55 12.85
N GLY A 85 1.85 11.80 13.26
CA GLY A 85 1.73 12.98 12.38
C GLY A 85 2.79 13.07 11.29
N GLN A 86 3.83 12.23 11.33
CA GLN A 86 4.87 12.14 10.31
C GLN A 86 4.72 10.91 9.41
N GLY A 87 3.59 10.20 9.49
CA GLY A 87 3.33 9.00 8.71
C GLY A 87 4.19 7.80 9.13
N ARG A 88 4.73 7.80 10.36
CA ARG A 88 5.43 6.64 10.91
C ARG A 88 4.41 5.71 11.56
N PRO A 89 4.48 4.40 11.31
CA PRO A 89 3.54 3.45 11.89
C PRO A 89 3.83 3.27 13.38
N ILE A 90 2.76 3.18 14.15
CA ILE A 90 2.83 2.97 15.61
C ILE A 90 2.55 1.50 15.93
N GLU A 91 1.43 0.97 15.45
CA GLU A 91 1.03 -0.41 15.64
C GLU A 91 0.29 -0.94 14.41
N SER A 92 0.54 -2.20 14.07
CA SER A 92 -0.19 -2.94 13.04
C SER A 92 -1.00 -4.06 13.69
N LEU A 93 -2.29 -4.08 13.43
CA LEU A 93 -3.17 -5.19 13.71
C LEU A 93 -3.47 -5.91 12.39
N ALA A 94 -2.63 -6.91 12.08
CA ALA A 94 -2.78 -7.77 10.91
C ALA A 94 -3.91 -8.78 11.12
N ASP A 95 -4.49 -9.24 10.03
CA ASP A 95 -5.64 -10.16 9.97
C ASP A 95 -5.53 -11.38 10.88
N TYR A 96 -4.40 -12.11 10.83
CA TYR A 96 -4.18 -13.33 11.59
C TYR A 96 -4.08 -13.10 13.11
N LEU A 97 -3.88 -11.86 13.53
CA LEU A 97 -3.85 -11.45 14.95
C LEU A 97 -5.23 -11.13 15.50
N ILE A 98 -6.22 -10.93 14.63
CA ILE A 98 -7.57 -10.53 15.04
C ILE A 98 -8.37 -11.79 15.40
N GLU A 99 -8.85 -11.85 16.65
CA GLU A 99 -9.78 -12.90 17.08
C GLU A 99 -11.16 -12.67 16.44
N PRO A 100 -11.76 -13.69 15.82
CA PRO A 100 -13.10 -13.56 15.26
C PRO A 100 -14.16 -13.45 16.36
N ASN A 101 -15.32 -12.92 16.02
CA ASN A 101 -16.48 -12.92 16.90
C ASN A 101 -16.91 -14.35 17.25
N LYS A 102 -17.65 -14.50 18.35
CA LYS A 102 -18.18 -15.82 18.77
C LYS A 102 -18.94 -16.47 17.59
N LYS A 103 -18.55 -17.70 17.25
CA LYS A 103 -19.01 -18.52 16.12
C LYS A 103 -18.46 -18.11 14.74
N ALA A 104 -17.75 -17.01 14.62
CA ALA A 104 -17.09 -16.64 13.38
C ALA A 104 -15.73 -17.34 13.21
N VAL A 105 -15.25 -17.38 11.99
CA VAL A 105 -13.94 -17.96 11.62
C VAL A 105 -13.05 -16.84 11.11
N ASN A 106 -11.78 -16.86 11.55
CA ASN A 106 -10.75 -16.02 10.91
C ASN A 106 -10.19 -16.77 9.69
N PRO A 107 -10.48 -16.34 8.45
CA PRO A 107 -10.05 -17.04 7.23
C PRO A 107 -8.56 -16.89 6.94
N PHE A 108 -7.85 -16.04 7.67
CA PHE A 108 -6.40 -15.81 7.52
C PHE A 108 -5.55 -16.64 8.49
N SER A 109 -6.18 -17.44 9.33
CA SER A 109 -5.47 -18.40 10.18
C SER A 109 -5.13 -19.65 9.39
N ASN A 110 -3.92 -20.17 9.59
CA ASN A 110 -3.41 -21.33 8.87
C ASN A 110 -4.35 -22.53 8.96
N GLY A 111 -4.70 -23.12 7.82
CA GLY A 111 -5.58 -24.27 7.68
C GLY A 111 -7.09 -23.96 7.71
N ASN A 112 -7.48 -22.73 8.04
CA ASN A 112 -8.89 -22.35 8.08
C ASN A 112 -9.50 -22.20 6.68
N SER A 113 -10.82 -22.42 6.63
CA SER A 113 -11.59 -22.18 5.43
C SER A 113 -11.66 -20.69 5.10
N ARG A 114 -11.40 -20.35 3.84
CA ARG A 114 -11.59 -19.01 3.30
C ARG A 114 -13.03 -18.77 2.82
N LEU A 115 -13.83 -19.82 2.72
CA LEU A 115 -15.20 -19.81 2.18
C LEU A 115 -16.27 -19.60 3.24
N ASP A 116 -15.90 -19.58 4.52
CA ASP A 116 -16.83 -19.34 5.62
C ASP A 116 -17.51 -17.97 5.48
N GLN A 117 -18.84 -17.96 5.73
CA GLN A 117 -19.67 -16.76 5.67
C GLN A 117 -19.67 -16.00 7.01
N GLU A 118 -19.58 -16.74 8.13
CA GLU A 118 -19.50 -16.17 9.49
C GLU A 118 -18.06 -15.73 9.76
N ARG A 119 -17.75 -14.47 9.46
CA ARG A 119 -16.38 -13.94 9.45
C ARG A 119 -16.19 -12.59 10.15
N GLY A 120 -17.12 -12.26 11.06
CA GLY A 120 -17.12 -10.98 11.76
C GLY A 120 -16.04 -10.84 12.81
N TYR A 121 -15.58 -9.61 13.02
CA TYR A 121 -14.64 -9.22 14.09
C TYR A 121 -15.03 -7.89 14.73
N GLU A 122 -14.49 -7.62 15.94
CA GLU A 122 -14.59 -6.34 16.64
C GLU A 122 -13.24 -5.98 17.26
N ILE A 123 -12.77 -4.75 17.03
CA ILE A 123 -11.47 -4.23 17.47
C ILE A 123 -11.72 -2.98 18.32
N LYS A 124 -11.13 -2.93 19.53
CA LYS A 124 -11.13 -1.73 20.38
C LYS A 124 -9.96 -0.82 20.00
N VAL A 125 -10.23 0.48 19.81
CA VAL A 125 -9.19 1.49 19.56
C VAL A 125 -8.88 2.24 20.84
N LEU A 126 -7.62 2.32 21.23
CA LEU A 126 -7.16 2.99 22.45
C LEU A 126 -6.29 4.21 22.13
N ASN A 127 -6.64 5.35 22.72
CA ASN A 127 -5.82 6.57 22.65
C ASN A 127 -4.63 6.48 23.62
N LYS A 128 -3.70 5.56 23.36
CA LYS A 128 -2.45 5.42 24.12
C LYS A 128 -1.40 4.69 23.29
N ALA A 129 -0.13 4.87 23.63
CA ALA A 129 0.96 4.13 23.01
C ALA A 129 0.89 2.62 23.36
N PRO A 130 1.31 1.72 22.45
CA PRO A 130 1.47 0.29 22.75
C PRO A 130 2.58 0.10 23.81
N THR A 131 2.41 -0.90 24.67
CA THR A 131 3.42 -1.27 25.68
C THR A 131 4.52 -2.13 25.08
N ASP A 132 4.19 -2.96 24.12
CA ASP A 132 5.10 -3.91 23.48
C ASP A 132 5.35 -3.55 22.02
N LYS A 133 6.60 -3.68 21.59
CA LYS A 133 6.97 -3.54 20.19
C LYS A 133 6.96 -4.91 19.53
N ARG A 134 6.11 -5.08 18.52
CA ARG A 134 6.10 -6.28 17.69
C ARG A 134 7.26 -6.29 16.70
N VAL A 135 7.80 -7.48 16.40
CA VAL A 135 8.76 -7.65 15.30
C VAL A 135 8.07 -7.32 13.98
N THR A 136 8.69 -6.46 13.19
CA THR A 136 8.14 -6.03 11.91
C THR A 136 8.44 -7.03 10.79
N GLY A 137 7.51 -7.13 9.83
CA GLY A 137 7.69 -7.91 8.61
C GLY A 137 7.65 -9.44 8.77
N ARG A 138 7.52 -9.95 9.99
CA ARG A 138 7.46 -11.39 10.28
C ARG A 138 6.16 -11.78 10.97
N ILE A 139 5.80 -13.06 10.86
CA ILE A 139 4.64 -13.60 11.55
C ILE A 139 4.92 -13.60 13.06
N ALA A 140 4.09 -12.87 13.82
CA ALA A 140 4.20 -12.83 15.27
C ALA A 140 3.56 -14.08 15.91
N SER A 141 4.16 -14.58 16.98
CA SER A 141 3.63 -15.71 17.76
C SER A 141 2.56 -15.29 18.78
N THR A 142 2.50 -14.01 19.14
CA THR A 142 1.57 -13.49 20.15
C THR A 142 0.26 -13.07 19.51
N LYS A 143 -0.85 -13.57 20.08
CA LYS A 143 -2.19 -13.12 19.70
C LYS A 143 -2.43 -11.68 20.15
N SER A 144 -3.24 -10.95 19.40
CA SER A 144 -3.76 -9.66 19.85
C SER A 144 -5.03 -9.87 20.68
N ASN A 145 -5.28 -8.98 21.63
CA ASN A 145 -6.55 -8.96 22.37
C ASN A 145 -7.61 -8.12 21.62
N ASN A 146 -7.57 -8.07 20.29
CA ASN A 146 -8.39 -7.18 19.46
C ASN A 146 -8.31 -5.71 19.89
N VAL A 147 -7.13 -5.25 20.23
CA VAL A 147 -6.85 -3.88 20.61
C VAL A 147 -5.88 -3.26 19.62
N LEU A 148 -6.23 -2.07 19.13
CA LEU A 148 -5.34 -1.22 18.33
C LEU A 148 -4.98 0.02 19.16
N HIS A 149 -3.70 0.25 19.38
CA HIS A 149 -3.20 1.48 20.01
C HIS A 149 -3.00 2.55 18.96
N ALA A 150 -3.70 3.66 19.09
CA ALA A 150 -3.63 4.81 18.19
C ALA A 150 -3.49 6.10 19.04
N PRO A 151 -2.29 6.39 19.58
CA PRO A 151 -2.07 7.57 20.39
C PRO A 151 -2.30 8.84 19.59
N ALA A 152 -2.88 9.84 20.23
CA ALA A 152 -3.07 11.14 19.63
C ALA A 152 -1.75 11.88 19.43
N TYR A 153 -1.68 12.68 18.38
CA TYR A 153 -0.58 13.59 18.07
C TYR A 153 -1.11 15.00 17.76
N GLY A 154 -0.22 16.00 17.78
CA GLY A 154 -0.62 17.39 17.53
C GLY A 154 -1.80 17.85 18.40
N PRO A 155 -2.82 18.51 17.83
CA PRO A 155 -3.99 18.95 18.58
C PRO A 155 -5.03 17.82 18.79
N ASN A 156 -4.63 16.74 19.45
CA ASN A 156 -5.47 15.56 19.73
C ASN A 156 -5.99 14.84 18.47
N GLN A 157 -5.13 14.59 17.49
CA GLN A 157 -5.46 13.90 16.25
C GLN A 157 -4.95 12.46 16.27
N GLN A 158 -5.71 11.54 15.70
CA GLN A 158 -5.35 10.14 15.48
C GLN A 158 -5.50 9.79 14.02
N THR A 159 -4.64 8.92 13.50
CA THR A 159 -4.73 8.42 12.12
C THR A 159 -4.62 6.91 12.11
N ILE A 160 -5.56 6.26 11.42
CA ILE A 160 -5.51 4.83 11.13
C ILE A 160 -5.73 4.59 9.65
N ILE A 161 -5.11 3.53 9.11
CA ILE A 161 -5.30 3.11 7.74
C ILE A 161 -5.73 1.64 7.72
N TYR A 162 -6.88 1.38 7.09
CA TYR A 162 -7.36 0.06 6.73
C TYR A 162 -6.80 -0.32 5.36
N ARG A 163 -6.27 -1.54 5.24
CA ARG A 163 -5.67 -2.07 4.02
C ARG A 163 -6.23 -3.41 3.64
N ILE A 164 -6.46 -3.60 2.34
CA ILE A 164 -6.77 -4.90 1.74
C ILE A 164 -5.76 -5.14 0.62
N TYR A 165 -4.96 -6.20 0.76
CA TYR A 165 -4.00 -6.64 -0.24
C TYR A 165 -4.61 -7.74 -1.07
N LEU A 166 -4.50 -7.58 -2.37
CA LEU A 166 -4.90 -8.55 -3.37
C LEU A 166 -6.26 -9.20 -3.05
N PRO A 167 -7.38 -8.45 -3.21
CA PRO A 167 -8.70 -9.04 -3.12
C PRO A 167 -8.84 -10.22 -4.07
N ASP A 168 -9.58 -11.25 -3.69
CA ASP A 168 -9.85 -12.40 -4.55
C ASP A 168 -10.42 -11.95 -5.90
N ARG A 169 -10.20 -12.71 -6.94
CA ARG A 169 -10.61 -12.38 -8.31
C ARG A 169 -12.09 -11.95 -8.37
N GLY A 170 -12.32 -10.74 -8.87
CA GLY A 170 -13.65 -10.17 -9.03
C GLY A 170 -14.27 -9.59 -7.74
N THR A 171 -13.52 -9.48 -6.63
CA THR A 171 -14.04 -8.96 -5.36
C THR A 171 -13.48 -7.59 -4.97
N ALA A 172 -12.61 -7.01 -5.81
CA ALA A 172 -12.04 -5.68 -5.57
C ALA A 172 -13.14 -4.59 -5.49
N PRO A 173 -12.94 -3.52 -4.71
CA PRO A 173 -11.78 -3.24 -3.86
C PRO A 173 -11.89 -3.81 -2.44
N LEU A 174 -13.05 -4.23 -1.98
CA LEU A 174 -13.36 -4.56 -0.58
C LEU A 174 -13.27 -6.05 -0.25
N GLY A 175 -12.96 -6.93 -1.22
CA GLY A 175 -12.98 -8.37 -0.96
C GLY A 175 -14.36 -8.88 -0.59
N ASN A 176 -15.39 -8.42 -1.30
CA ASN A 176 -16.80 -8.83 -1.14
C ASN A 176 -17.40 -8.62 0.27
N VAL A 177 -16.86 -7.70 1.06
CA VAL A 177 -17.42 -7.26 2.34
C VAL A 177 -17.67 -5.76 2.34
N LYS A 178 -18.26 -5.22 3.39
CA LYS A 178 -18.42 -3.76 3.56
C LYS A 178 -17.18 -3.16 4.22
N LEU A 179 -17.01 -1.83 4.11
CA LEU A 179 -16.09 -1.11 4.97
C LEU A 179 -16.43 -1.39 6.44
N PRO A 180 -15.43 -1.55 7.31
CA PRO A 180 -15.69 -1.72 8.73
C PRO A 180 -16.45 -0.53 9.31
N ASP A 181 -17.51 -0.82 10.06
CA ASP A 181 -18.29 0.19 10.76
C ASP A 181 -17.65 0.57 12.10
N ILE A 182 -18.00 1.75 12.61
CA ILE A 182 -17.60 2.19 13.94
C ILE A 182 -18.77 2.13 14.92
N LYS A 183 -18.44 1.79 16.17
CA LYS A 183 -19.34 1.90 17.32
C LYS A 183 -18.66 2.81 18.36
N VAL A 184 -19.29 3.91 18.68
CA VAL A 184 -18.81 4.85 19.70
C VAL A 184 -19.75 4.85 20.87
N ASN A 185 -19.19 4.63 22.07
CA ASN A 185 -19.89 4.85 23.34
C ASN A 185 -19.35 6.13 23.96
N PHE A 186 -20.22 7.03 24.36
CA PHE A 186 -19.87 8.28 25.00
C PHE A 186 -20.96 8.69 26.00
N GLU A 187 -20.56 9.07 27.23
CA GLU A 187 -21.46 9.43 28.32
C GLU A 187 -22.57 8.40 28.58
N GLY A 188 -22.21 7.12 28.54
CA GLY A 188 -23.12 5.99 28.78
C GLY A 188 -24.09 5.67 27.63
N LYS A 189 -23.95 6.31 26.48
CA LYS A 189 -24.80 6.11 25.30
C LYS A 189 -23.99 5.54 24.14
N THR A 190 -24.56 4.63 23.39
CA THR A 190 -24.07 4.23 22.07
C THR A 190 -24.59 5.22 21.04
N LEU A 191 -23.70 5.84 20.30
CA LEU A 191 -24.01 6.82 19.25
C LEU A 191 -24.31 6.11 17.93
N ASP A 192 -25.19 6.68 17.12
CA ASP A 192 -25.32 6.29 15.72
C ASP A 192 -24.09 6.72 14.91
N LYS A 193 -24.02 6.32 13.64
CA LYS A 193 -22.86 6.57 12.78
C LYS A 193 -22.57 8.04 12.58
N ASP A 194 -23.60 8.83 12.30
CA ASP A 194 -23.44 10.29 12.02
C ASP A 194 -23.04 11.04 13.29
N GLN A 195 -23.63 10.71 14.43
CA GLN A 195 -23.26 11.25 15.73
C GLN A 195 -21.82 10.87 16.09
N SER A 196 -21.42 9.62 15.81
CA SER A 196 -20.06 9.13 16.03
C SER A 196 -19.05 9.91 15.18
N CYS A 197 -19.30 10.05 13.89
CA CYS A 197 -18.42 10.81 13.00
C CYS A 197 -18.31 12.28 13.39
N LYS A 198 -19.42 12.90 13.81
CA LYS A 198 -19.44 14.28 14.28
C LYS A 198 -18.64 14.45 15.58
N LEU A 199 -18.82 13.55 16.56
CA LEU A 199 -18.07 13.56 17.81
C LEU A 199 -16.58 13.40 17.56
N LEU A 200 -16.19 12.44 16.74
CA LEU A 200 -14.81 12.12 16.38
C LEU A 200 -14.20 13.12 15.40
N LYS A 201 -14.98 14.06 14.84
CA LYS A 201 -14.56 15.03 13.80
C LYS A 201 -13.91 14.35 12.57
N SER A 202 -14.29 13.13 12.26
CA SER A 202 -13.64 12.30 11.22
C SER A 202 -13.82 12.81 9.79
N SER A 203 -14.86 13.59 9.52
CA SER A 203 -15.07 14.24 8.22
C SER A 203 -14.25 15.52 8.05
N GLN A 204 -13.67 16.05 9.13
CA GLN A 204 -12.79 17.22 9.06
C GLN A 204 -11.42 16.76 8.59
N SER A 205 -11.17 16.96 7.31
CA SER A 205 -9.94 16.56 6.65
C SER A 205 -8.75 17.35 7.19
N LEU A 206 -7.95 16.73 8.06
CA LEU A 206 -6.61 17.23 8.32
C LEU A 206 -5.70 16.78 7.16
N ALA A 207 -4.93 17.71 6.63
CA ALA A 207 -4.02 17.40 5.54
C ALA A 207 -2.97 16.38 6.01
N ILE A 208 -2.82 15.27 5.29
CA ILE A 208 -1.60 14.47 5.37
C ILE A 208 -0.49 15.42 4.91
N SER A 209 0.52 15.65 5.76
CA SER A 209 1.66 16.47 5.37
C SER A 209 2.31 15.85 4.13
N LEU A 210 2.49 16.64 3.07
CA LEU A 210 3.27 16.19 1.91
C LEU A 210 4.69 15.82 2.30
N ASP A 211 5.22 16.42 3.36
CA ASP A 211 6.53 16.07 3.92
C ASP A 211 6.59 14.64 4.47
N ALA A 212 5.45 14.07 4.86
CA ALA A 212 5.36 12.67 5.25
C ALA A 212 5.34 11.71 4.04
N ALA A 213 5.06 12.20 2.84
CA ALA A 213 4.89 11.40 1.62
C ALA A 213 6.03 11.54 0.61
N GLY A 214 7.03 12.40 0.86
CA GLY A 214 8.12 12.63 -0.09
C GLY A 214 8.93 13.87 0.28
N ILE A 215 9.59 14.46 -0.71
CA ILE A 215 10.27 15.76 -0.61
C ILE A 215 9.71 16.71 -1.67
N ALA A 216 9.89 18.01 -1.46
CA ALA A 216 9.45 18.99 -2.44
C ALA A 216 10.15 18.76 -3.80
N PRO A 217 9.44 18.88 -4.94
CA PRO A 217 10.00 18.65 -6.27
C PRO A 217 11.29 19.44 -6.56
N MET A 218 11.40 20.67 -6.05
CA MET A 218 12.59 21.49 -6.20
C MET A 218 13.79 20.95 -5.40
N GLU A 219 13.56 20.40 -4.21
CA GLU A 219 14.61 19.74 -3.41
C GLU A 219 15.05 18.45 -4.09
N TYR A 220 14.09 17.65 -4.57
CA TYR A 220 14.40 16.46 -5.34
C TYR A 220 15.28 16.77 -6.55
N ARG A 221 14.92 17.80 -7.33
CA ARG A 221 15.73 18.22 -8.48
C ARG A 221 17.17 18.60 -8.09
N LYS A 222 17.37 19.32 -6.99
CA LYS A 222 18.71 19.64 -6.49
C LYS A 222 19.54 18.41 -6.13
N LEU A 223 18.89 17.41 -5.51
CA LEU A 223 19.56 16.16 -5.14
C LEU A 223 19.91 15.30 -6.37
N ALA A 224 19.06 15.26 -7.38
CA ALA A 224 19.21 14.43 -8.56
C ALA A 224 20.09 15.07 -9.65
N SER A 225 20.25 16.41 -9.67
CA SER A 225 21.02 17.13 -10.70
C SER A 225 22.23 17.86 -10.13
N GLN A 226 23.01 17.18 -9.29
CA GLN A 226 24.24 17.74 -8.73
C GLN A 226 25.32 17.89 -9.83
N PRO A 227 26.02 19.03 -9.91
CA PRO A 227 26.95 19.32 -11.01
C PRO A 227 28.19 18.44 -11.03
N ASP A 228 28.57 17.85 -9.90
CA ASP A 228 29.71 16.94 -9.72
C ASP A 228 29.32 15.46 -9.92
N LYS A 229 28.06 15.15 -10.20
CA LYS A 229 27.55 13.80 -10.40
C LYS A 229 27.27 13.49 -11.88
N PRO A 230 27.39 12.22 -12.29
CA PRO A 230 27.04 11.84 -13.66
C PRO A 230 25.55 12.07 -13.92
N VAL A 231 25.21 12.27 -15.19
CA VAL A 231 23.82 12.49 -15.63
C VAL A 231 22.86 11.34 -15.28
N THR A 232 23.38 10.16 -14.98
CA THR A 232 22.62 8.98 -14.55
C THR A 232 22.43 8.90 -13.04
N TRP A 233 23.01 9.84 -12.27
CA TRP A 233 22.93 9.82 -10.82
C TRP A 233 21.48 9.87 -10.29
N PRO A 234 21.16 9.10 -9.22
CA PRO A 234 22.02 8.20 -8.45
C PRO A 234 21.98 6.74 -8.94
N ALA A 235 21.41 6.47 -10.12
CA ALA A 235 21.38 5.13 -10.69
C ALA A 235 22.79 4.61 -10.97
N LYS A 236 22.96 3.30 -10.82
CA LYS A 236 24.21 2.58 -11.09
C LYS A 236 24.00 1.45 -12.08
N ASN A 237 25.08 1.00 -12.72
CA ASN A 237 25.12 -0.15 -13.60
C ASN A 237 26.30 -1.06 -13.22
N PRO A 238 26.07 -2.29 -12.70
CA PRO A 238 24.76 -2.90 -12.44
C PRO A 238 23.95 -2.14 -11.38
N PRO A 239 22.61 -2.31 -11.34
CA PRO A 239 21.76 -1.66 -10.35
C PRO A 239 22.15 -2.03 -8.92
N GLU A 240 22.24 -1.02 -8.06
CA GLU A 240 22.50 -1.19 -6.65
C GLU A 240 21.18 -1.17 -5.88
N TRP A 241 21.01 -2.12 -4.96
CA TRP A 241 19.77 -2.29 -4.20
C TRP A 241 19.92 -1.79 -2.77
N TYR A 242 18.88 -1.14 -2.26
CA TYR A 242 18.84 -0.54 -0.94
C TYR A 242 17.64 -1.03 -0.15
N ILE A 243 17.84 -1.35 1.13
CA ILE A 243 16.72 -1.53 2.04
C ILE A 243 16.06 -0.16 2.24
N GLN A 244 14.74 -0.10 2.06
CA GLN A 244 14.01 1.12 2.40
C GLN A 244 13.93 1.24 3.91
N LEU A 245 14.56 2.28 4.46
CA LEU A 245 14.61 2.53 5.89
C LEU A 245 13.61 3.63 6.26
N ASP A 246 13.87 4.85 5.84
CA ASP A 246 13.06 6.03 6.08
C ASP A 246 13.33 7.12 5.03
N ARG A 247 12.71 8.29 5.23
CA ARG A 247 12.93 9.45 4.34
C ARG A 247 14.39 9.89 4.33
N GLN A 248 15.06 9.90 5.47
CA GLN A 248 16.45 10.35 5.60
C GLN A 248 17.41 9.40 4.87
N SER A 249 17.19 8.10 4.96
CA SER A 249 17.97 7.11 4.22
C SER A 249 17.85 7.28 2.70
N LEU A 250 16.65 7.63 2.21
CA LEU A 250 16.47 7.93 0.79
C LEU A 250 17.21 9.20 0.35
N ILE A 251 17.26 10.23 1.17
CA ILE A 251 18.11 11.40 0.94
C ILE A 251 19.58 10.98 0.88
N GLY A 252 20.01 10.10 1.79
CA GLY A 252 21.37 9.56 1.85
C GLY A 252 21.83 8.87 0.56
N ILE A 253 20.92 8.24 -0.19
CA ILE A 253 21.25 7.66 -1.51
C ILE A 253 21.71 8.75 -2.48
N TYR A 254 21.07 9.92 -2.45
CA TYR A 254 21.41 11.04 -3.33
C TYR A 254 22.63 11.84 -2.85
N THR A 255 22.85 11.93 -1.55
CA THR A 255 24.01 12.65 -0.98
C THR A 255 25.27 11.79 -0.88
N GLY A 256 25.13 10.46 -0.94
CA GLY A 256 26.21 9.51 -0.67
C GLY A 256 26.44 9.27 0.84
N GLU A 257 25.60 9.85 1.71
CA GLU A 257 25.69 9.73 3.17
C GLU A 257 24.70 8.66 3.68
N PHE A 258 24.80 7.46 3.14
CA PHE A 258 23.89 6.39 3.49
C PHE A 258 24.22 5.82 4.88
N ASN A 259 23.23 5.82 5.79
CA ASN A 259 23.37 5.24 7.12
C ASN A 259 22.77 3.83 7.15
N ASN A 260 23.62 2.81 7.29
CA ASN A 260 23.21 1.41 7.40
C ASN A 260 22.53 1.06 8.74
N ASP A 261 22.73 1.88 9.78
CA ASP A 261 22.22 1.62 11.13
C ASP A 261 20.79 2.15 11.33
N ALA A 262 20.21 2.83 10.34
CA ALA A 262 18.86 3.37 10.46
C ALA A 262 17.81 2.24 10.58
N PRO A 263 16.77 2.40 11.41
CA PRO A 263 15.73 1.40 11.58
C PRO A 263 15.00 1.11 10.25
N ARG A 264 14.81 -0.17 9.94
CA ARG A 264 14.13 -0.60 8.71
C ARG A 264 12.64 -0.30 8.77
N SER A 265 12.06 0.15 7.66
CA SER A 265 10.61 0.35 7.46
C SER A 265 9.91 1.19 8.51
N THR A 266 10.60 2.08 9.22
CA THR A 266 10.04 2.84 10.35
C THR A 266 9.68 4.28 10.01
N GLY A 267 9.93 4.75 8.79
CA GLY A 267 9.80 6.19 8.51
C GLY A 267 9.01 6.56 7.28
N GLY A 268 8.20 7.57 7.45
CA GLY A 268 7.89 8.63 6.52
C GLY A 268 7.08 8.36 5.27
N PHE A 269 6.51 7.21 5.00
CA PHE A 269 5.69 6.96 3.80
C PHE A 269 4.45 6.14 4.12
N PHE A 270 3.93 6.23 5.33
CA PHE A 270 2.83 5.39 5.79
C PHE A 270 3.10 3.89 5.53
N PRO A 271 4.30 3.37 5.85
CA PRO A 271 4.66 2.01 5.52
C PRO A 271 3.78 1.01 6.29
N ASN A 272 3.67 -0.20 5.74
CA ASN A 272 3.06 -1.31 6.44
C ASN A 272 4.13 -2.00 7.29
N LEU A 273 3.92 -2.10 8.61
CA LEU A 273 4.84 -2.78 9.54
C LEU A 273 5.01 -4.28 9.23
N ASP A 274 4.09 -4.87 8.47
CA ASP A 274 4.15 -6.27 8.06
C ASP A 274 4.93 -6.48 6.75
N ASN A 275 5.40 -5.39 6.11
CA ASN A 275 6.24 -5.40 4.91
C ASN A 275 7.68 -4.98 5.21
N HIS A 276 8.62 -5.57 4.45
CA HIS A 276 9.94 -4.98 4.22
C HIS A 276 10.12 -4.67 2.73
N TYR A 277 10.95 -3.70 2.44
CA TYR A 277 11.08 -3.12 1.11
C TYR A 277 12.53 -3.11 0.66
N LEU A 278 12.74 -3.48 -0.61
CA LEU A 278 14.03 -3.38 -1.30
C LEU A 278 13.84 -2.52 -2.54
N ARG A 279 14.74 -1.57 -2.78
CA ARG A 279 14.58 -0.56 -3.82
C ARG A 279 15.87 -0.35 -4.58
N THR A 280 15.75 -0.14 -5.91
CA THR A 280 16.83 0.38 -6.75
C THR A 280 16.33 1.53 -7.60
N ILE A 281 17.27 2.42 -7.98
CA ILE A 281 17.04 3.50 -8.93
C ILE A 281 17.70 3.11 -10.23
N VAL A 282 16.94 3.16 -11.31
CA VAL A 282 17.38 2.80 -12.66
C VAL A 282 17.33 4.01 -13.58
N ASN A 283 18.23 4.04 -14.58
CA ASN A 283 18.25 5.08 -15.60
C ASN A 283 18.43 4.46 -16.98
N ARG A 284 17.56 4.79 -17.92
CA ARG A 284 17.52 4.25 -19.28
C ARG A 284 18.78 4.56 -20.10
N LYS A 285 19.59 5.53 -19.69
CA LYS A 285 20.90 5.78 -20.31
C LYS A 285 21.88 4.61 -20.17
N TYR A 286 21.63 3.69 -19.24
CA TYR A 286 22.36 2.42 -19.15
C TYR A 286 21.78 1.31 -20.05
N GLY A 287 20.52 1.45 -20.49
CA GLY A 287 19.83 0.50 -21.34
C GLY A 287 18.31 0.69 -21.30
N ASN A 288 17.64 0.49 -22.43
CA ASN A 288 16.21 0.69 -22.54
C ASN A 288 15.38 -0.36 -21.80
N VAL A 289 15.96 -1.52 -21.52
CA VAL A 289 15.29 -2.63 -20.84
C VAL A 289 16.18 -3.13 -19.72
N LEU A 290 15.63 -3.23 -18.51
CA LEU A 290 16.24 -3.93 -17.39
C LEU A 290 15.63 -5.32 -17.32
N ILE A 291 16.47 -6.35 -17.26
CA ILE A 291 16.04 -7.72 -17.02
C ILE A 291 16.38 -8.08 -15.57
N LEU A 292 15.37 -8.53 -14.84
CA LEU A 292 15.53 -9.12 -13.51
C LEU A 292 15.13 -10.59 -13.55
N ARG A 293 15.98 -11.46 -12.99
CA ARG A 293 15.70 -12.86 -12.80
C ARG A 293 15.98 -13.25 -11.35
N GLY A 294 15.06 -13.96 -10.74
CA GLY A 294 15.20 -14.40 -9.36
C GLY A 294 14.34 -15.61 -9.06
N LYS A 295 14.65 -16.32 -7.96
CA LYS A 295 13.81 -17.40 -7.48
C LYS A 295 12.65 -16.80 -6.68
N ALA A 296 11.41 -17.15 -7.05
CA ALA A 296 10.23 -16.69 -6.35
C ALA A 296 10.09 -17.39 -5.00
N PRO A 297 9.75 -16.67 -3.93
CA PRO A 297 9.30 -17.29 -2.69
C PRO A 297 7.92 -17.92 -2.87
N ASN A 298 7.63 -18.98 -2.11
CA ASN A 298 6.32 -19.59 -2.08
C ASN A 298 5.32 -18.70 -1.32
N THR A 299 4.16 -18.46 -1.92
CA THR A 299 3.05 -17.69 -1.34
C THR A 299 1.73 -18.44 -1.45
N PRO A 300 0.69 -18.08 -0.65
CA PRO A 300 -0.65 -18.63 -0.82
C PRO A 300 -1.24 -18.23 -2.18
N ASN A 301 -2.03 -19.10 -2.80
CA ASN A 301 -2.64 -18.86 -4.10
C ASN A 301 -4.09 -18.36 -3.96
N THR A 302 -4.27 -17.23 -3.26
CA THR A 302 -5.59 -16.76 -2.85
C THR A 302 -6.38 -16.06 -3.95
N PHE A 303 -5.71 -15.34 -4.84
CA PHE A 303 -6.35 -14.65 -5.96
C PHE A 303 -7.01 -15.66 -6.91
N ASN A 304 -6.38 -16.80 -7.13
CA ASN A 304 -6.91 -17.90 -7.94
C ASN A 304 -7.87 -18.84 -7.18
N GLY A 305 -8.16 -18.56 -5.90
CA GLY A 305 -9.28 -19.14 -5.19
C GLY A 305 -9.00 -20.37 -4.32
N ASP A 306 -7.79 -20.52 -3.77
CA ASP A 306 -7.55 -21.56 -2.78
C ASP A 306 -8.62 -21.54 -1.68
N PRO A 307 -9.27 -22.66 -1.39
CA PRO A 307 -10.39 -22.69 -0.45
C PRO A 307 -9.95 -22.63 1.02
N LYS A 308 -8.66 -22.84 1.28
CA LYS A 308 -8.07 -22.77 2.61
C LYS A 308 -6.85 -21.86 2.58
N TYR A 309 -6.65 -21.16 3.68
CA TYR A 309 -5.42 -20.40 3.87
C TYR A 309 -4.32 -21.35 4.33
N ILE A 310 -3.24 -21.42 3.56
CA ILE A 310 -2.03 -22.18 3.90
C ILE A 310 -0.85 -21.21 3.96
N GLU A 311 -0.18 -21.19 5.11
CA GLU A 311 1.02 -20.40 5.28
C GLU A 311 2.18 -20.97 4.46
N ASN A 312 2.88 -20.09 3.76
CA ASN A 312 4.06 -20.37 2.95
C ASN A 312 5.26 -19.53 3.41
N GLU A 313 6.33 -19.43 2.62
CA GLU A 313 7.54 -18.66 2.95
C GLU A 313 7.25 -17.19 3.18
N LEU A 314 6.36 -16.61 2.37
CA LEU A 314 5.83 -15.24 2.51
C LEU A 314 4.30 -15.25 2.47
N ARG A 315 3.68 -14.22 3.04
CA ARG A 315 2.26 -13.95 2.85
C ARG A 315 1.98 -13.39 1.45
N TYR A 316 2.83 -12.50 0.97
CA TYR A 316 2.69 -11.76 -0.27
C TYR A 316 4.01 -11.16 -0.69
N TRP A 317 4.28 -11.10 -1.99
CA TRP A 317 5.32 -10.25 -2.54
C TRP A 317 4.84 -9.55 -3.82
N SER A 318 5.44 -8.41 -4.10
CA SER A 318 5.20 -7.65 -5.32
C SER A 318 6.45 -6.93 -5.78
N VAL A 319 6.47 -6.59 -7.06
CA VAL A 319 7.45 -5.69 -7.63
C VAL A 319 6.73 -4.53 -8.31
N CYS A 320 7.12 -3.30 -7.99
CA CYS A 320 6.51 -2.10 -8.54
C CYS A 320 7.52 -1.22 -9.23
N SER A 321 7.10 -0.57 -10.29
CA SER A 321 7.76 0.59 -10.88
C SER A 321 7.15 1.87 -10.32
N ASN A 322 8.01 2.77 -9.89
CA ASN A 322 7.60 4.01 -9.25
C ASN A 322 8.31 5.20 -9.90
N GLN A 323 7.70 6.36 -9.76
CA GLN A 323 8.33 7.63 -10.09
C GLN A 323 9.28 8.07 -8.98
N SER A 324 9.66 9.35 -8.98
CA SER A 324 10.67 9.88 -8.09
C SER A 324 10.27 9.97 -6.63
N PHE A 325 11.28 10.26 -5.80
CA PHE A 325 11.11 10.68 -4.42
C PHE A 325 10.40 12.06 -4.30
N GLY A 326 10.37 12.85 -5.38
CA GLY A 326 9.67 14.15 -5.40
C GLY A 326 8.14 14.05 -5.50
N ASN A 327 7.59 12.91 -5.96
CA ASN A 327 6.14 12.72 -6.06
C ASN A 327 5.65 11.40 -5.47
N THR A 328 6.54 10.44 -5.26
CA THR A 328 6.29 9.11 -4.64
C THR A 328 5.14 8.30 -5.26
N ARG A 329 4.91 8.48 -6.56
CA ARG A 329 3.84 7.80 -7.29
C ARG A 329 4.26 6.40 -7.70
N VAL A 330 3.33 5.45 -7.65
CA VAL A 330 3.48 4.17 -8.36
C VAL A 330 3.01 4.35 -9.80
N ASN A 331 3.69 3.66 -10.72
CA ASN A 331 3.24 3.53 -12.10
C ASN A 331 2.46 2.22 -12.26
N ASP A 332 3.09 1.09 -11.91
CA ASP A 332 2.45 -0.21 -11.95
C ASP A 332 3.10 -1.18 -10.97
N CYS A 333 2.40 -2.28 -10.63
CA CYS A 333 2.92 -3.36 -9.80
C CYS A 333 2.48 -4.71 -10.36
N LEU A 334 3.40 -5.67 -10.33
CA LEU A 334 3.11 -7.08 -10.51
C LEU A 334 3.13 -7.79 -9.16
N TYR A 335 2.18 -8.69 -8.92
CA TYR A 335 2.09 -9.49 -7.70
C TYR A 335 2.44 -10.96 -7.97
N ASP A 336 2.68 -11.69 -6.91
CA ASP A 336 3.20 -13.06 -6.92
C ASP A 336 2.46 -14.06 -7.84
N GLU A 337 1.12 -14.05 -7.82
CA GLU A 337 0.32 -14.97 -8.65
C GLU A 337 0.19 -14.54 -10.13
N GLU A 338 0.61 -13.33 -10.47
CA GLU A 338 0.57 -12.78 -11.83
C GLU A 338 1.88 -13.07 -12.60
N ILE A 339 2.97 -13.28 -11.88
CA ILE A 339 4.29 -13.45 -12.47
C ILE A 339 4.52 -14.91 -12.85
N PRO A 340 4.73 -15.24 -14.14
CA PRO A 340 5.00 -16.60 -14.58
C PRO A 340 6.34 -17.10 -14.02
N LEU A 341 6.39 -18.37 -13.65
CA LEU A 341 7.58 -19.04 -13.14
C LEU A 341 8.02 -20.15 -14.11
N ASP A 342 9.35 -20.34 -14.24
CA ASP A 342 9.87 -21.48 -14.94
C ASP A 342 9.76 -22.78 -14.06
N GLU A 343 10.11 -23.92 -14.65
CA GLU A 343 10.06 -25.23 -13.99
C GLU A 343 10.89 -25.34 -12.69
N ASN A 344 11.85 -24.45 -12.51
CA ASN A 344 12.70 -24.35 -11.32
C ASN A 344 12.24 -23.29 -10.32
N GLY A 345 11.10 -22.63 -10.57
CA GLY A 345 10.50 -21.59 -9.74
C GLY A 345 11.20 -20.23 -9.84
N PHE A 346 11.89 -19.95 -10.96
CA PHE A 346 12.44 -18.62 -11.21
C PHE A 346 11.48 -17.78 -12.05
N PHE A 347 11.36 -16.52 -11.67
CA PHE A 347 10.73 -15.49 -12.48
C PHE A 347 11.74 -14.77 -13.37
N THR A 348 11.26 -14.25 -14.50
CA THR A 348 11.99 -13.29 -15.33
C THR A 348 11.09 -12.08 -15.59
N LEU A 349 11.60 -10.89 -15.28
CA LEU A 349 10.90 -9.62 -15.51
C LEU A 349 11.66 -8.80 -16.54
N ALA A 350 10.94 -8.27 -17.53
CA ALA A 350 11.42 -7.22 -18.41
C ALA A 350 10.81 -5.89 -17.95
N ILE A 351 11.64 -4.92 -17.64
CA ILE A 351 11.22 -3.60 -17.11
C ILE A 351 11.64 -2.55 -18.13
N SER A 352 10.69 -1.81 -18.70
CA SER A 352 10.93 -0.85 -19.77
C SER A 352 9.77 0.13 -19.92
N LYS A 353 9.96 1.20 -20.70
CA LYS A 353 8.84 1.94 -21.28
C LYS A 353 8.10 1.08 -22.31
N SER A 354 6.85 1.44 -22.62
CA SER A 354 6.00 0.71 -23.57
C SER A 354 6.64 0.59 -24.93
N GLU A 355 7.28 1.63 -25.44
CA GLU A 355 7.97 1.68 -26.74
C GLU A 355 9.14 0.68 -26.87
N HIS A 356 9.72 0.27 -25.72
CA HIS A 356 10.87 -0.65 -25.65
C HIS A 356 10.49 -2.02 -25.05
N ARG A 357 9.20 -2.32 -24.91
CA ARG A 357 8.76 -3.64 -24.45
C ARG A 357 9.28 -4.73 -25.38
N PRO A 358 10.06 -5.71 -24.89
CA PRO A 358 10.47 -6.84 -25.68
C PRO A 358 9.25 -7.64 -26.18
N ARG A 359 9.28 -8.09 -27.44
CA ARG A 359 8.14 -8.83 -28.04
C ARG A 359 7.79 -10.12 -27.30
N ASN A 360 8.79 -10.74 -26.67
CA ASN A 360 8.65 -11.95 -25.87
C ASN A 360 8.41 -11.70 -24.38
N ALA A 361 8.23 -10.43 -23.95
CA ALA A 361 7.81 -10.11 -22.59
C ALA A 361 6.29 -10.31 -22.47
N ILE A 362 5.88 -11.57 -22.48
CA ILE A 362 4.50 -12.07 -22.35
C ILE A 362 4.51 -13.37 -21.55
N ASP A 363 3.39 -13.71 -20.93
CA ASP A 363 3.25 -14.88 -20.06
C ASP A 363 3.53 -16.19 -20.78
N ASP A 364 3.10 -16.34 -22.02
CA ASP A 364 3.38 -17.52 -22.88
C ASP A 364 4.88 -17.80 -23.09
N CYS A 365 5.71 -16.76 -22.94
CA CYS A 365 7.17 -16.88 -23.01
C CYS A 365 7.81 -16.99 -21.61
N GLY A 366 7.03 -17.02 -20.54
CA GLY A 366 7.53 -17.06 -19.17
C GLY A 366 8.20 -15.75 -18.70
N ILE A 367 7.91 -14.62 -19.33
CA ILE A 367 8.52 -13.32 -19.04
C ILE A 367 7.42 -12.30 -18.75
N ALA A 368 7.33 -11.86 -17.50
CA ALA A 368 6.45 -10.77 -17.12
C ALA A 368 7.03 -9.41 -17.53
N TRP A 369 6.15 -8.48 -17.87
CA TRP A 369 6.54 -7.12 -18.22
C TRP A 369 6.05 -6.13 -17.19
N LEU A 370 6.97 -5.34 -16.63
CA LEU A 370 6.67 -4.24 -15.74
C LEU A 370 6.93 -2.91 -16.46
N PRO A 371 5.89 -2.14 -16.80
CA PRO A 371 6.08 -0.83 -17.42
C PRO A 371 6.65 0.18 -16.44
N ILE A 372 7.57 1.03 -16.88
CA ILE A 372 7.94 2.26 -16.19
C ILE A 372 7.15 3.44 -16.77
N ALA A 373 6.98 4.49 -15.97
CA ALA A 373 6.22 5.67 -16.39
C ALA A 373 6.81 6.32 -17.63
N GLU A 374 5.96 6.73 -18.58
CA GLU A 374 6.40 7.38 -19.83
C GLU A 374 7.13 8.70 -19.57
N ASN A 375 6.75 9.40 -18.52
CA ASN A 375 7.39 10.63 -18.04
C ASN A 375 8.47 10.37 -16.94
N GLY A 376 9.01 9.16 -16.90
CA GLY A 376 10.12 8.77 -16.03
C GLY A 376 9.88 9.07 -14.56
N ASP A 377 10.70 9.96 -13.99
CA ASP A 377 10.64 10.36 -12.57
C ASP A 377 9.41 11.22 -12.24
N GLY A 378 8.69 11.70 -13.27
CA GLY A 378 7.50 12.52 -13.12
C GLY A 378 7.78 13.96 -12.63
N VAL A 379 9.05 14.37 -12.56
CA VAL A 379 9.47 15.71 -12.12
C VAL A 379 10.29 16.43 -13.20
N PHE A 380 11.33 15.78 -13.78
CA PHE A 380 12.18 16.40 -14.81
C PHE A 380 13.04 15.43 -15.64
N ASP A 381 13.21 14.17 -15.28
CA ASP A 381 14.04 13.20 -16.00
C ASP A 381 13.20 11.99 -16.46
N ASP A 382 12.93 11.94 -17.75
CA ASP A 382 12.12 10.89 -18.37
C ASP A 382 12.82 9.52 -18.43
N ASP A 383 14.11 9.45 -18.11
CA ASP A 383 14.91 8.22 -18.14
C ASP A 383 15.00 7.49 -16.80
N VAL A 384 14.57 8.14 -15.70
CA VAL A 384 14.67 7.62 -14.34
C VAL A 384 13.41 6.88 -13.90
N ALA A 385 13.58 5.76 -13.24
CA ALA A 385 12.51 5.06 -12.52
C ALA A 385 13.04 4.43 -11.23
N ILE A 386 12.14 4.13 -10.30
CA ILE A 386 12.43 3.37 -9.09
C ILE A 386 11.75 2.01 -9.20
N VAL A 387 12.51 0.94 -9.01
CA VAL A 387 11.98 -0.42 -8.91
C VAL A 387 11.98 -0.84 -7.44
N GLN A 388 10.86 -1.34 -6.94
CA GLN A 388 10.69 -1.68 -5.54
C GLN A 388 10.08 -3.05 -5.36
N PHE A 389 10.76 -3.92 -4.60
CA PHE A 389 10.21 -5.18 -4.09
C PHE A 389 9.60 -5.00 -2.70
N ARG A 390 8.56 -5.77 -2.42
CA ARG A 390 7.94 -5.93 -1.10
C ARG A 390 7.89 -7.39 -0.72
N HIS A 391 8.30 -7.71 0.52
CA HIS A 391 8.08 -8.99 1.16
C HIS A 391 7.25 -8.80 2.43
N MET A 392 6.12 -9.48 2.51
CA MET A 392 5.18 -9.37 3.62
C MET A 392 5.17 -10.64 4.45
N LEU A 393 5.24 -10.48 5.78
CA LEU A 393 5.08 -11.54 6.78
C LEU A 393 5.91 -12.78 6.45
N ALA A 394 7.23 -12.59 6.36
CA ALA A 394 8.16 -13.70 6.15
C ALA A 394 8.16 -14.65 7.35
N ARG A 395 8.23 -15.95 7.08
CA ARG A 395 8.44 -16.95 8.11
C ARG A 395 9.90 -16.95 8.58
N ASP A 396 10.13 -17.36 9.82
CA ASP A 396 11.48 -17.38 10.41
C ASP A 396 12.42 -18.37 9.70
N ASN A 397 11.87 -19.42 9.13
CA ASN A 397 12.62 -20.43 8.39
C ASN A 397 12.86 -20.08 6.90
N PHE A 398 12.53 -18.85 6.46
CA PHE A 398 12.81 -18.36 5.12
C PHE A 398 14.00 -17.37 5.14
N PRO A 399 15.24 -17.84 4.94
CA PRO A 399 16.45 -16.99 5.06
C PRO A 399 16.63 -16.01 3.90
N ASN A 400 15.98 -16.24 2.75
CA ASN A 400 16.13 -15.41 1.55
C ASN A 400 15.11 -14.25 1.49
N SER A 401 14.45 -13.93 2.60
CA SER A 401 13.53 -12.80 2.68
C SER A 401 14.28 -11.47 2.82
N ILE A 402 13.66 -10.36 2.39
CA ILE A 402 14.17 -9.01 2.66
C ILE A 402 14.34 -8.78 4.17
N GLN A 403 13.51 -9.40 5.00
CA GLN A 403 13.58 -9.36 6.46
C GLN A 403 14.87 -9.97 7.03
N SER A 404 15.54 -10.81 6.26
CA SER A 404 16.79 -11.47 6.66
C SER A 404 18.05 -10.71 6.22
N VAL A 405 17.90 -9.63 5.44
CA VAL A 405 19.02 -8.78 5.05
C VAL A 405 19.41 -7.90 6.23
N GLU A 406 20.60 -8.08 6.77
CA GLU A 406 21.08 -7.35 7.94
C GLU A 406 21.71 -6.01 7.54
N ASN A 407 22.52 -6.01 6.47
CA ASN A 407 23.23 -4.83 5.99
C ASN A 407 23.00 -4.61 4.49
N GLN A 408 23.23 -3.40 4.00
CA GLN A 408 23.11 -3.08 2.58
C GLN A 408 24.08 -3.91 1.71
N GLY A 409 25.27 -4.23 2.23
CA GLY A 409 26.27 -5.06 1.55
C GLY A 409 25.88 -6.53 1.39
N ASP A 410 24.87 -6.99 2.12
CA ASP A 410 24.37 -8.37 2.03
C ASP A 410 23.42 -8.57 0.81
N ILE A 411 23.00 -7.46 0.19
CA ILE A 411 22.17 -7.48 -1.01
C ILE A 411 23.05 -7.79 -2.20
N LYS A 412 23.06 -9.05 -2.60
CA LYS A 412 23.75 -9.48 -3.83
C LYS A 412 22.84 -9.24 -5.02
N ALA A 413 23.34 -8.51 -6.00
CA ALA A 413 22.77 -8.53 -7.34
C ALA A 413 22.88 -9.98 -7.87
N VAL A 414 21.75 -10.57 -8.22
CA VAL A 414 21.68 -11.90 -8.82
C VAL A 414 21.58 -11.71 -10.33
#